data_76c53f79a40f02a92387c87b39dccbda
#
_entry.id   76c53f79a40f02a92387c87b39dccbda
#
_cell.length_a   1.000
_cell.length_b   1.000
_cell.length_c   1.000
_cell.angle_alpha   90.00
_cell.angle_beta   90.00
_cell.angle_gamma   90.00
#
_symmetry.space_group_name_H-M   'P 1'
#
loop_
_entity.id
_entity.type
_entity.pdbx_description
1 polymer ?
#
loop_
_entity_poly.entity_id
_entity_poly.type
_entity_poly.pdbx_seq_one_letter_code
_entity_poly.pdbx_strand_id
1 'polypeptide(L)'
;MDPWLTCVFLPSSCVGSFEDGLAALEIWTSGATMRTHTRGAPSVFFIYLLGFVSAFIPDENPEVMIPFTNANYDSHPMLYFSRSEVVQLQLKAASTHEHIAARITEAVHTMLSSPLEYLPPWDPKEYSARWNEIYGNNLGALAMYCVLYPENVEARDMAKDYMERMAAQPSWLVKDAPWDEVPLAHSLVGFATAYDFLYSYLSKTQKEKFLEVIANASGYMYETSYRRGWGFQYLHNHQPTNCMALLTGSLVLMNQGYLQEAYLWTKQVLTIMEKSLVLLREVTDGSLYEGVAYGSYTTRSLFQYMFLVQRHFDINHFGHPWLKQHFAFMYRTILPGFQRTVAIADSNYNWFYGPESQLVFLDKFVMRNGSGNWLADQIRKNRVVEGPGTPSKGQRWCTLHTEFLWMNCLK
;
A
#
# COMPACT_ATOMS: atom_id res chain seq x y z
N MET A 1 -23.82 -3.80 39.55
CA MET A 1 -22.85 -4.81 39.97
C MET A 1 -23.06 -6.01 39.08
N ASP A 2 -22.31 -6.08 38.02
CA ASP A 2 -22.22 -7.28 37.20
C ASP A 2 -20.75 -7.48 36.84
N PRO A 3 -20.14 -8.59 37.26
CA PRO A 3 -18.75 -8.90 36.96
C PRO A 3 -18.74 -9.80 35.71
N TRP A 4 -17.84 -9.61 34.80
CA TRP A 4 -17.33 -10.48 33.77
C TRP A 4 -16.96 -9.71 32.48
N LEU A 5 -15.76 -9.18 32.48
CA LEU A 5 -14.95 -9.02 31.26
C LEU A 5 -13.48 -9.14 31.69
N THR A 6 -13.05 -10.39 31.79
CA THR A 6 -11.62 -10.71 31.91
C THR A 6 -11.10 -10.92 30.50
N CYS A 7 -10.41 -9.93 29.93
CA CYS A 7 -9.59 -10.12 28.75
C CYS A 7 -8.41 -11.01 29.13
N VAL A 8 -8.38 -12.24 28.61
CA VAL A 8 -7.21 -13.12 28.69
C VAL A 8 -6.23 -12.69 27.59
N PHE A 9 -5.19 -11.98 27.97
CA PHE A 9 -4.00 -11.83 27.16
C PHE A 9 -3.24 -13.14 27.12
N LEU A 10 -3.16 -13.79 25.96
CA LEU A 10 -2.21 -14.87 25.72
C LEU A 10 -0.87 -14.25 25.27
N PRO A 11 0.27 -14.67 25.85
CA PRO A 11 1.56 -14.19 25.41
C PRO A 11 1.90 -14.71 24.01
N SER A 12 2.57 -13.88 23.23
CA SER A 12 2.97 -14.07 21.82
C SER A 12 4.03 -15.17 21.56
N SER A 13 4.17 -16.16 22.43
CA SER A 13 5.17 -17.23 22.32
C SER A 13 4.61 -18.61 21.92
N CYS A 14 3.36 -18.71 21.51
CA CYS A 14 2.76 -19.99 21.07
C CYS A 14 2.24 -19.91 19.63
N VAL A 15 3.13 -19.64 18.68
CA VAL A 15 2.87 -19.92 17.26
C VAL A 15 3.75 -21.11 16.89
N GLY A 16 3.25 -22.30 17.13
CA GLY A 16 3.76 -23.52 16.52
C GLY A 16 3.55 -23.45 15.00
N SER A 17 4.49 -24.01 14.24
CA SER A 17 4.42 -24.02 12.79
C SER A 17 3.16 -24.72 12.29
N PHE A 18 2.61 -24.24 11.19
CA PHE A 18 1.36 -24.76 10.58
C PHE A 18 1.45 -26.25 10.16
N GLU A 19 2.65 -26.79 10.05
CA GLU A 19 2.90 -28.21 9.76
C GLU A 19 2.44 -29.13 10.90
N ASP A 20 2.55 -28.69 12.17
CA ASP A 20 2.10 -29.47 13.31
C ASP A 20 0.57 -29.56 13.40
N GLY A 21 -0.15 -28.60 12.84
CA GLY A 21 -1.62 -28.59 12.79
C GLY A 21 -2.18 -29.59 11.77
N LEU A 22 -1.52 -29.78 10.65
CA LEU A 22 -1.93 -30.77 9.62
C LEU A 22 -1.62 -32.21 10.05
N ALA A 23 -0.49 -32.44 10.70
CA ALA A 23 -0.15 -33.75 11.26
C ALA A 23 -1.15 -34.18 12.36
N ALA A 24 -1.63 -33.24 13.18
CA ALA A 24 -2.64 -33.48 14.17
C ALA A 24 -4.02 -33.82 13.55
N LEU A 25 -4.34 -33.28 12.38
CA LEU A 25 -5.57 -33.54 11.65
C LEU A 25 -5.55 -34.94 10.99
N GLU A 26 -4.41 -35.38 10.44
CA GLU A 26 -4.28 -36.74 9.86
C GLU A 26 -4.32 -37.85 10.91
N ILE A 27 -3.79 -37.62 12.11
CA ILE A 27 -3.88 -38.58 13.23
C ILE A 27 -5.32 -38.74 13.73
N TRP A 28 -6.16 -37.72 13.57
CA TRP A 28 -7.56 -37.74 14.01
C TRP A 28 -8.49 -38.49 13.02
N THR A 29 -8.13 -38.56 11.75
CA THR A 29 -8.94 -39.24 10.73
C THR A 29 -8.64 -40.72 10.57
N SER A 30 -7.52 -41.22 11.11
CA SER A 30 -7.10 -42.63 10.95
C SER A 30 -7.40 -43.56 12.13
N GLY A 31 -8.00 -43.07 13.21
CA GLY A 31 -8.09 -43.89 14.42
C GLY A 31 -9.29 -43.72 15.34
N ALA A 32 -10.53 -43.62 14.87
CA ALA A 32 -11.66 -43.61 15.80
C ALA A 32 -12.92 -44.35 15.31
N THR A 33 -12.87 -45.67 15.39
CA THR A 33 -14.08 -46.45 15.64
C THR A 33 -14.34 -46.46 17.15
N MET A 34 -14.91 -45.41 17.69
CA MET A 34 -15.48 -45.42 19.05
C MET A 34 -16.99 -45.49 18.98
N ARG A 35 -17.51 -46.63 19.38
CA ARG A 35 -18.95 -46.77 19.76
C ARG A 35 -19.16 -45.94 21.03
N THR A 36 -19.86 -44.83 20.94
CA THR A 36 -20.40 -44.15 22.11
C THR A 36 -21.93 -44.11 22.02
N HIS A 37 -22.56 -44.79 22.93
CA HIS A 37 -23.95 -44.57 23.30
C HIS A 37 -24.02 -43.30 24.16
N THR A 38 -24.24 -42.14 23.56
CA THR A 38 -24.86 -40.98 24.24
C THR A 38 -25.64 -40.19 23.21
N ARG A 39 -26.92 -40.10 23.42
CA ARG A 39 -27.87 -39.28 22.69
C ARG A 39 -27.65 -37.82 23.10
N GLY A 40 -27.36 -36.94 22.13
CA GLY A 40 -27.48 -35.51 22.26
C GLY A 40 -26.14 -34.75 22.15
N ALA A 41 -25.96 -34.08 21.01
CA ALA A 41 -25.03 -32.99 20.68
C ALA A 41 -23.70 -33.28 19.95
N PRO A 42 -23.70 -33.93 18.78
CA PRO A 42 -22.58 -33.78 17.84
C PRO A 42 -22.85 -32.76 16.71
N SER A 43 -24.10 -32.36 16.49
CA SER A 43 -24.44 -31.59 15.29
C SER A 43 -23.98 -30.12 15.32
N VAL A 44 -23.95 -29.51 16.50
CA VAL A 44 -23.61 -28.09 16.62
C VAL A 44 -22.10 -27.87 16.49
N PHE A 45 -21.28 -28.76 17.04
CA PHE A 45 -19.82 -28.63 16.96
C PHE A 45 -19.28 -28.90 15.55
N PHE A 46 -19.91 -29.81 14.82
CA PHE A 46 -19.52 -30.10 13.43
C PHE A 46 -19.94 -28.99 12.47
N ILE A 47 -21.07 -28.31 12.74
CA ILE A 47 -21.52 -27.15 11.96
C ILE A 47 -20.59 -25.96 12.20
N TYR A 48 -20.11 -25.73 13.42
CA TYR A 48 -19.13 -24.70 13.72
C TYR A 48 -17.75 -24.97 13.08
N LEU A 49 -17.31 -26.24 13.08
CA LEU A 49 -16.04 -26.62 12.44
C LEU A 49 -16.12 -26.51 10.91
N LEU A 50 -17.23 -26.93 10.31
CA LEU A 50 -17.48 -26.76 8.87
C LEU A 50 -17.67 -25.29 8.49
N GLY A 51 -18.29 -24.49 9.34
CA GLY A 51 -18.39 -23.04 9.16
C GLY A 51 -17.02 -22.35 9.23
N PHE A 52 -16.13 -22.80 10.12
CA PHE A 52 -14.77 -22.26 10.23
C PHE A 52 -13.87 -22.67 9.05
N VAL A 53 -13.96 -23.93 8.61
CA VAL A 53 -13.22 -24.43 7.44
C VAL A 53 -13.75 -23.79 6.15
N SER A 54 -15.06 -23.56 6.05
CA SER A 54 -15.66 -22.85 4.90
C SER A 54 -15.25 -21.38 4.83
N ALA A 55 -14.94 -20.75 5.97
CA ALA A 55 -14.42 -19.39 6.00
C ALA A 55 -12.95 -19.28 5.53
N PHE A 56 -12.21 -20.39 5.51
CA PHE A 56 -10.81 -20.47 5.09
C PHE A 56 -10.61 -21.02 3.67
N ILE A 57 -11.64 -21.58 3.04
CA ILE A 57 -11.58 -21.90 1.62
C ILE A 57 -11.85 -20.59 0.88
N PRO A 58 -10.93 -20.12 0.02
CA PRO A 58 -11.25 -19.00 -0.85
C PRO A 58 -12.51 -19.38 -1.60
N ASP A 59 -13.60 -18.66 -1.36
CA ASP A 59 -14.81 -18.85 -2.15
C ASP A 59 -14.35 -18.75 -3.61
N GLU A 60 -14.56 -19.79 -4.38
CA GLU A 60 -14.54 -19.73 -5.84
C GLU A 60 -15.76 -18.90 -6.24
N ASN A 61 -15.70 -17.61 -5.86
CA ASN A 61 -16.79 -16.68 -6.09
C ASN A 61 -16.91 -16.46 -7.59
N PRO A 62 -18.10 -16.62 -8.16
CA PRO A 62 -18.28 -16.51 -9.60
C PRO A 62 -17.79 -15.14 -10.07
N GLU A 63 -16.79 -15.20 -10.93
CA GLU A 63 -16.43 -14.19 -11.91
C GLU A 63 -16.61 -12.74 -11.48
N VAL A 64 -15.69 -12.22 -10.66
CA VAL A 64 -15.40 -10.78 -10.74
C VAL A 64 -14.89 -10.56 -12.16
N MET A 65 -15.77 -10.25 -13.08
CA MET A 65 -15.40 -9.77 -14.41
C MET A 65 -14.70 -8.44 -14.17
N ILE A 66 -13.40 -8.38 -14.45
CA ILE A 66 -12.68 -7.11 -14.47
C ILE A 66 -13.17 -6.40 -15.72
N PRO A 67 -13.93 -5.29 -15.61
CA PRO A 67 -14.27 -4.51 -16.76
C PRO A 67 -12.98 -3.86 -17.26
N PHE A 68 -12.38 -4.42 -18.30
CA PHE A 68 -11.32 -3.72 -19.01
C PHE A 68 -11.95 -2.49 -19.66
N THR A 69 -11.78 -1.35 -19.05
CA THR A 69 -11.98 -0.08 -19.74
C THR A 69 -10.93 -0.02 -20.86
N ASN A 70 -11.22 0.74 -21.94
CA ASN A 70 -10.31 0.93 -23.08
C ASN A 70 -9.03 1.72 -22.67
N ALA A 71 -8.48 1.46 -21.51
CA ALA A 71 -7.23 2.06 -21.08
C ALA A 71 -6.12 1.59 -22.02
N ASN A 72 -5.43 2.52 -22.62
CA ASN A 72 -4.30 2.24 -23.48
C ASN A 72 -3.08 1.90 -22.62
N TYR A 73 -2.97 0.62 -22.24
CA TYR A 73 -1.85 0.12 -21.45
C TYR A 73 -0.51 0.11 -22.20
N ASP A 74 -0.50 0.42 -23.50
CA ASP A 74 0.71 0.53 -24.29
C ASP A 74 1.38 1.90 -24.21
N SER A 75 0.68 2.91 -23.64
CA SER A 75 1.19 4.27 -23.53
C SER A 75 1.51 4.64 -22.08
N HIS A 76 2.79 4.74 -21.76
CA HIS A 76 3.28 5.26 -20.48
C HIS A 76 3.55 6.77 -20.54
N PRO A 77 3.32 7.51 -19.46
CA PRO A 77 2.74 7.09 -18.18
C PRO A 77 1.25 6.79 -18.30
N MET A 78 0.76 5.87 -17.46
CA MET A 78 -0.66 5.49 -17.46
C MET A 78 -1.25 5.24 -16.06
N LEU A 79 -0.43 4.89 -15.05
CA LEU A 79 -0.90 4.52 -13.71
C LEU A 79 -1.77 5.61 -13.09
N TYR A 80 -1.24 6.78 -12.88
CA TYR A 80 -1.92 7.88 -12.20
C TYR A 80 -2.38 9.00 -13.13
N PHE A 81 -1.76 9.15 -14.27
CA PHE A 81 -2.06 10.13 -15.31
C PHE A 81 -1.59 9.60 -16.66
N SER A 82 -2.12 10.16 -17.73
CA SER A 82 -1.73 9.86 -19.11
C SER A 82 -0.67 10.84 -19.62
N ARG A 83 0.00 10.49 -20.69
CA ARG A 83 0.97 11.38 -21.35
C ARG A 83 0.39 12.74 -21.74
N SER A 84 -0.88 12.78 -22.12
CA SER A 84 -1.58 14.02 -22.47
C SER A 84 -1.80 14.96 -21.28
N GLU A 85 -1.80 14.44 -20.05
CA GLU A 85 -1.99 15.21 -18.82
C GLU A 85 -0.68 15.84 -18.30
N VAL A 86 0.50 15.39 -18.78
CA VAL A 86 1.82 15.85 -18.26
C VAL A 86 1.99 17.35 -18.31
N VAL A 87 1.65 17.99 -19.45
CA VAL A 87 1.77 19.45 -19.60
C VAL A 87 0.92 20.20 -18.55
N GLN A 88 -0.27 19.68 -18.24
CA GLN A 88 -1.12 20.28 -17.22
C GLN A 88 -0.54 20.10 -15.81
N LEU A 89 0.12 18.97 -15.53
CA LEU A 89 0.82 18.77 -14.25
C LEU A 89 1.98 19.74 -14.10
N GLN A 90 2.77 19.99 -15.15
CA GLN A 90 3.85 20.97 -15.15
C GLN A 90 3.34 22.40 -14.92
N LEU A 91 2.23 22.77 -15.57
CA LEU A 91 1.58 24.08 -15.34
C LEU A 91 1.07 24.21 -13.90
N LYS A 92 0.49 23.15 -13.32
CA LYS A 92 0.07 23.14 -11.91
C LYS A 92 1.27 23.29 -10.97
N ALA A 93 2.40 22.64 -11.25
CA ALA A 93 3.61 22.76 -10.46
C ALA A 93 4.15 24.20 -10.41
N ALA A 94 4.02 24.95 -11.49
CA ALA A 94 4.42 26.35 -11.59
C ALA A 94 3.35 27.34 -11.08
N SER A 95 2.21 26.87 -10.56
CA SER A 95 1.09 27.72 -10.18
C SER A 95 0.36 27.22 -8.93
N THR A 96 -0.78 26.56 -9.11
CA THR A 96 -1.68 26.19 -8.01
C THR A 96 -1.12 25.16 -7.04
N HIS A 97 -0.18 24.32 -7.46
CA HIS A 97 0.44 23.25 -6.69
C HIS A 97 1.90 23.53 -6.35
N GLU A 98 2.36 24.77 -6.51
CA GLU A 98 3.75 25.20 -6.32
C GLU A 98 4.31 24.76 -4.95
N HIS A 99 3.54 24.89 -3.88
CA HIS A 99 3.98 24.53 -2.53
C HIS A 99 4.23 23.03 -2.34
N ILE A 100 3.50 22.15 -3.07
CA ILE A 100 3.76 20.70 -3.04
C ILE A 100 4.92 20.38 -3.99
N ALA A 101 4.97 21.00 -5.16
CA ALA A 101 6.08 20.87 -6.08
C ALA A 101 7.41 21.30 -5.45
N ALA A 102 7.42 22.34 -4.63
CA ALA A 102 8.59 22.76 -3.85
C ALA A 102 9.06 21.67 -2.87
N ARG A 103 8.14 20.93 -2.23
CA ARG A 103 8.51 19.80 -1.34
C ARG A 103 9.07 18.63 -2.11
N ILE A 104 8.53 18.33 -3.29
CA ILE A 104 9.11 17.31 -4.19
C ILE A 104 10.52 17.74 -4.59
N THR A 105 10.70 19.00 -4.93
CA THR A 105 12.00 19.58 -5.28
C THR A 105 13.00 19.49 -4.13
N GLU A 106 12.58 19.86 -2.91
CA GLU A 106 13.40 19.73 -1.69
C GLU A 106 13.85 18.28 -1.45
N ALA A 107 12.93 17.32 -1.58
CA ALA A 107 13.24 15.92 -1.42
C ALA A 107 14.30 15.44 -2.43
N VAL A 108 14.14 15.81 -3.70
CA VAL A 108 15.08 15.42 -4.76
C VAL A 108 16.42 16.11 -4.62
N HIS A 109 16.46 17.40 -4.31
CA HIS A 109 17.71 18.11 -4.05
C HIS A 109 18.46 17.55 -2.83
N THR A 110 17.73 17.08 -1.80
CA THR A 110 18.33 16.37 -0.67
C THR A 110 18.99 15.06 -1.12
N MET A 111 18.33 14.30 -1.99
CA MET A 111 18.88 13.06 -2.54
C MET A 111 20.11 13.33 -3.44
N LEU A 112 20.04 14.33 -4.30
CA LEU A 112 21.13 14.72 -5.19
C LEU A 112 22.36 15.24 -4.44
N SER A 113 22.15 15.95 -3.33
CA SER A 113 23.26 16.49 -2.51
C SER A 113 23.97 15.40 -1.68
N SER A 114 23.34 14.26 -1.44
CA SER A 114 23.89 13.17 -0.64
C SER A 114 23.60 11.80 -1.27
N PRO A 115 24.03 11.55 -2.52
CA PRO A 115 23.61 10.35 -3.26
C PRO A 115 24.02 9.04 -2.56
N LEU A 116 25.13 9.00 -1.84
CA LEU A 116 25.57 7.82 -1.10
C LEU A 116 24.64 7.46 0.08
N GLU A 117 23.92 8.44 0.62
CA GLU A 117 22.96 8.22 1.70
C GLU A 117 21.64 7.63 1.17
N TYR A 118 21.21 8.05 -0.02
CA TYR A 118 19.87 7.77 -0.53
C TYR A 118 19.82 6.71 -1.61
N LEU A 119 20.87 6.53 -2.40
CA LEU A 119 20.90 5.47 -3.42
C LEU A 119 20.97 4.09 -2.76
N PRO A 120 20.24 3.10 -3.31
CA PRO A 120 20.40 1.71 -2.87
C PRO A 120 21.85 1.24 -3.05
N PRO A 121 22.42 0.49 -2.10
CA PRO A 121 23.76 -0.09 -2.27
C PRO A 121 23.73 -1.13 -3.40
N TRP A 122 24.86 -1.30 -4.08
CA TRP A 122 25.05 -2.37 -5.06
C TRP A 122 25.21 -3.74 -4.41
N ASP A 123 25.80 -3.78 -3.21
CA ASP A 123 26.01 -5.04 -2.47
C ASP A 123 24.68 -5.55 -1.91
N PRO A 124 24.22 -6.75 -2.32
CA PRO A 124 22.99 -7.35 -1.81
C PRO A 124 22.98 -7.57 -0.29
N LYS A 125 24.17 -7.78 0.32
CA LYS A 125 24.27 -7.94 1.78
C LYS A 125 23.96 -6.63 2.51
N GLU A 126 24.45 -5.51 1.99
CA GLU A 126 24.14 -4.19 2.54
C GLU A 126 22.67 -3.82 2.29
N TYR A 127 22.16 -4.12 1.09
CA TYR A 127 20.76 -3.85 0.72
C TYR A 127 19.78 -4.56 1.67
N SER A 128 19.99 -5.84 1.94
CA SER A 128 19.12 -6.68 2.76
C SER A 128 19.37 -6.58 4.27
N ALA A 129 20.47 -5.94 4.70
CA ALA A 129 20.90 -5.91 6.10
C ALA A 129 20.01 -5.05 7.02
N ARG A 130 19.19 -4.18 6.46
CA ARG A 130 18.32 -3.26 7.19
C ARG A 130 16.94 -3.17 6.53
N TRP A 131 15.98 -2.63 7.25
CA TRP A 131 14.66 -2.36 6.72
C TRP A 131 14.77 -1.40 5.54
N ASN A 132 14.41 -1.87 4.34
CA ASN A 132 14.76 -1.23 3.08
C ASN A 132 13.55 -0.67 2.29
N GLU A 133 12.37 -0.57 2.90
CA GLU A 133 11.18 0.05 2.29
C GLU A 133 11.42 1.48 1.78
N ILE A 134 12.40 2.16 2.40
CA ILE A 134 12.78 3.53 2.06
C ILE A 134 13.17 3.68 0.58
N TYR A 135 13.73 2.64 -0.03
CA TYR A 135 14.13 2.70 -1.43
C TYR A 135 12.93 2.83 -2.36
N GLY A 136 11.87 2.06 -2.14
CA GLY A 136 10.61 2.24 -2.86
C GLY A 136 9.95 3.58 -2.55
N ASN A 137 9.98 4.01 -1.29
CA ASN A 137 9.37 5.26 -0.85
C ASN A 137 9.98 6.50 -1.52
N ASN A 138 11.30 6.53 -1.68
CA ASN A 138 12.01 7.67 -2.28
C ASN A 138 11.76 7.76 -3.79
N LEU A 139 11.66 6.61 -4.45
CA LEU A 139 11.63 6.53 -5.90
C LEU A 139 10.39 7.19 -6.51
N GLY A 140 9.24 7.14 -5.83
CA GLY A 140 8.01 7.81 -6.27
C GLY A 140 8.14 9.33 -6.37
N ALA A 141 8.78 9.97 -5.37
CA ALA A 141 9.04 11.41 -5.38
C ALA A 141 10.05 11.79 -6.47
N LEU A 142 11.13 11.01 -6.62
CA LEU A 142 12.17 11.24 -7.64
C LEU A 142 11.61 11.09 -9.06
N ALA A 143 10.79 10.08 -9.31
CA ALA A 143 10.15 9.88 -10.61
C ALA A 143 9.15 11.01 -10.94
N MET A 144 8.35 11.46 -9.97
CA MET A 144 7.43 12.58 -10.16
C MET A 144 8.18 13.89 -10.46
N TYR A 145 9.30 14.14 -9.78
CA TYR A 145 10.14 15.28 -10.10
C TYR A 145 10.60 15.29 -11.56
N CYS A 146 11.04 14.15 -12.08
CA CYS A 146 11.45 14.01 -13.48
C CYS A 146 10.31 14.26 -14.47
N VAL A 147 9.05 13.99 -14.08
CA VAL A 147 7.87 14.34 -14.90
C VAL A 147 7.61 15.84 -14.89
N LEU A 148 7.75 16.49 -13.71
CA LEU A 148 7.48 17.92 -13.55
C LEU A 148 8.59 18.80 -14.16
N TYR A 149 9.84 18.35 -14.10
CA TYR A 149 11.04 19.08 -14.52
C TYR A 149 11.91 18.24 -15.47
N PRO A 150 11.41 17.97 -16.69
CA PRO A 150 12.06 17.06 -17.64
C PRO A 150 13.43 17.53 -18.13
N GLU A 151 13.75 18.79 -17.96
CA GLU A 151 15.06 19.40 -18.29
C GLU A 151 16.17 19.00 -17.30
N ASN A 152 15.82 18.55 -16.08
CA ASN A 152 16.81 18.17 -15.08
C ASN A 152 17.39 16.78 -15.38
N VAL A 153 18.53 16.77 -16.08
CA VAL A 153 19.23 15.55 -16.51
C VAL A 153 19.80 14.79 -15.31
N GLU A 154 20.33 15.49 -14.30
CA GLU A 154 20.96 14.91 -13.12
C GLU A 154 19.96 14.08 -12.30
N ALA A 155 18.76 14.62 -12.05
CA ALA A 155 17.70 13.90 -11.35
C ALA A 155 17.25 12.66 -12.14
N ARG A 156 17.15 12.78 -13.45
CA ARG A 156 16.79 11.68 -14.36
C ARG A 156 17.83 10.55 -14.35
N ASP A 157 19.12 10.92 -14.38
CA ASP A 157 20.21 9.94 -14.35
C ASP A 157 20.31 9.27 -12.97
N MET A 158 20.10 10.03 -11.89
CA MET A 158 19.96 9.48 -10.54
C MET A 158 18.79 8.48 -10.45
N ALA A 159 17.63 8.81 -11.02
CA ALA A 159 16.47 7.94 -11.01
C ALA A 159 16.74 6.61 -11.76
N LYS A 160 17.43 6.65 -12.89
CA LYS A 160 17.86 5.46 -13.63
C LYS A 160 18.88 4.63 -12.86
N ASP A 161 19.91 5.26 -12.26
CA ASP A 161 20.89 4.55 -11.42
C ASP A 161 20.22 3.90 -10.20
N TYR A 162 19.26 4.59 -9.61
CA TYR A 162 18.45 4.08 -8.51
C TYR A 162 17.73 2.79 -8.90
N MET A 163 17.03 2.81 -10.04
CA MET A 163 16.32 1.64 -10.57
C MET A 163 17.29 0.50 -10.95
N GLU A 164 18.44 0.81 -11.55
CA GLU A 164 19.46 -0.20 -11.90
C GLU A 164 19.98 -0.92 -10.65
N ARG A 165 20.24 -0.19 -9.58
CA ARG A 165 20.70 -0.75 -8.30
C ARG A 165 19.63 -1.63 -7.65
N MET A 166 18.37 -1.19 -7.65
CA MET A 166 17.26 -2.02 -7.16
C MET A 166 17.08 -3.29 -8.01
N ALA A 167 17.16 -3.15 -9.34
CA ALA A 167 17.02 -4.27 -10.27
C ALA A 167 18.20 -5.27 -10.24
N ALA A 168 19.35 -4.87 -9.69
CA ALA A 168 20.49 -5.74 -9.48
C ALA A 168 20.36 -6.61 -8.23
N GLN A 169 19.41 -6.32 -7.34
CA GLN A 169 19.22 -7.09 -6.11
C GLN A 169 18.53 -8.42 -6.40
N PRO A 170 19.00 -9.52 -5.83
CA PRO A 170 18.36 -10.83 -6.01
C PRO A 170 16.99 -10.92 -5.34
N SER A 171 16.74 -10.06 -4.35
CA SER A 171 15.48 -9.95 -3.64
C SER A 171 15.37 -8.58 -2.97
N TRP A 172 14.13 -8.11 -2.77
CA TRP A 172 13.82 -6.91 -1.99
C TRP A 172 13.35 -7.22 -0.57
N LEU A 173 13.49 -8.46 -0.13
CA LEU A 173 13.22 -8.87 1.25
C LEU A 173 14.38 -8.51 2.18
N VAL A 174 14.06 -8.30 3.44
CA VAL A 174 15.05 -8.04 4.50
C VAL A 174 15.58 -9.37 5.03
N LYS A 175 16.90 -9.49 5.19
CA LYS A 175 17.58 -10.73 5.62
C LYS A 175 17.06 -11.26 6.96
N ASP A 176 16.87 -10.37 7.93
CA ASP A 176 16.46 -10.75 9.28
C ASP A 176 14.94 -10.87 9.45
N ALA A 177 14.17 -10.51 8.42
CA ALA A 177 12.72 -10.67 8.36
C ALA A 177 12.26 -11.13 6.97
N PRO A 178 12.74 -12.27 6.45
CA PRO A 178 12.42 -12.72 5.09
C PRO A 178 10.97 -13.16 4.91
N TRP A 179 10.23 -13.26 6.00
CA TRP A 179 8.79 -13.57 6.03
C TRP A 179 7.91 -12.32 5.93
N ASP A 180 8.49 -11.13 6.02
CA ASP A 180 7.75 -9.87 5.94
C ASP A 180 7.82 -9.31 4.53
N GLU A 181 6.69 -9.25 3.86
CA GLU A 181 6.57 -8.79 2.47
C GLU A 181 6.54 -7.25 2.34
N VAL A 182 6.37 -6.52 3.43
CA VAL A 182 6.19 -5.06 3.40
C VAL A 182 7.35 -4.33 2.71
N PRO A 183 8.63 -4.63 2.97
CA PRO A 183 9.74 -3.99 2.25
C PRO A 183 9.70 -4.24 0.74
N LEU A 184 9.34 -5.46 0.34
CA LEU A 184 9.16 -5.81 -1.08
C LEU A 184 7.96 -5.07 -1.67
N ALA A 185 6.85 -4.98 -0.94
CA ALA A 185 5.67 -4.25 -1.40
C ALA A 185 5.97 -2.76 -1.67
N HIS A 186 6.66 -2.08 -0.76
CA HIS A 186 7.09 -0.70 -0.97
C HIS A 186 8.02 -0.55 -2.17
N SER A 187 8.98 -1.47 -2.29
CA SER A 187 9.92 -1.51 -3.42
C SER A 187 9.18 -1.69 -4.74
N LEU A 188 8.20 -2.60 -4.80
CA LEU A 188 7.41 -2.85 -6.01
C LEU A 188 6.55 -1.64 -6.40
N VAL A 189 5.84 -1.01 -5.43
CA VAL A 189 5.05 0.21 -5.71
C VAL A 189 5.94 1.32 -6.27
N GLY A 190 7.04 1.61 -5.59
CA GLY A 190 7.95 2.69 -6.02
C GLY A 190 8.60 2.40 -7.37
N PHE A 191 9.07 1.17 -7.57
CA PHE A 191 9.75 0.75 -8.80
C PHE A 191 8.81 0.72 -10.01
N ALA A 192 7.61 0.16 -9.87
CA ALA A 192 6.61 0.12 -10.93
C ALA A 192 6.08 1.52 -11.27
N THR A 193 5.89 2.39 -10.26
CA THR A 193 5.54 3.80 -10.47
C THR A 193 6.64 4.54 -11.24
N ALA A 194 7.91 4.35 -10.86
CA ALA A 194 9.03 4.96 -11.56
C ALA A 194 9.20 4.42 -12.98
N TYR A 195 9.01 3.12 -13.20
CA TYR A 195 8.99 2.53 -14.53
C TYR A 195 7.97 3.21 -15.44
N ASP A 196 6.74 3.39 -14.93
CA ASP A 196 5.67 4.06 -15.66
C ASP A 196 6.00 5.54 -15.98
N PHE A 197 6.43 6.29 -14.97
CA PHE A 197 6.70 7.73 -15.10
C PHE A 197 7.92 8.03 -15.97
N LEU A 198 8.93 7.18 -15.92
CA LEU A 198 10.21 7.37 -16.62
C LEU A 198 10.30 6.60 -17.93
N TYR A 199 9.26 5.90 -18.34
CA TYR A 199 9.26 4.97 -19.48
C TYR A 199 9.89 5.57 -20.74
N SER A 200 9.61 6.83 -21.07
CA SER A 200 10.15 7.50 -22.25
C SER A 200 11.67 7.76 -22.18
N TYR A 201 12.25 7.70 -20.98
CA TYR A 201 13.68 7.93 -20.76
C TYR A 201 14.48 6.63 -20.61
N LEU A 202 13.80 5.48 -20.53
CA LEU A 202 14.43 4.18 -20.41
C LEU A 202 14.83 3.63 -21.77
N SER A 203 16.04 3.06 -21.87
CA SER A 203 16.46 2.28 -23.04
C SER A 203 15.64 1.00 -23.18
N LYS A 204 15.67 0.38 -24.35
CA LYS A 204 14.99 -0.89 -24.60
C LYS A 204 15.45 -1.96 -23.60
N THR A 205 16.74 -2.11 -23.39
CA THR A 205 17.32 -3.08 -22.45
C THR A 205 16.86 -2.82 -21.01
N GLN A 206 16.80 -1.54 -20.58
CA GLN A 206 16.28 -1.20 -19.27
C GLN A 206 14.80 -1.55 -19.12
N LYS A 207 13.99 -1.28 -20.14
CA LYS A 207 12.57 -1.63 -20.14
C LYS A 207 12.37 -3.13 -19.97
N GLU A 208 13.06 -3.94 -20.76
CA GLU A 208 12.98 -5.40 -20.69
C GLU A 208 13.41 -5.92 -19.31
N LYS A 209 14.58 -5.48 -18.82
CA LYS A 209 15.11 -5.86 -17.49
C LYS A 209 14.16 -5.46 -16.35
N PHE A 210 13.70 -4.22 -16.34
CA PHE A 210 12.86 -3.71 -15.26
C PHE A 210 11.48 -4.35 -15.25
N LEU A 211 10.95 -4.65 -16.42
CA LEU A 211 9.69 -5.37 -16.55
C LEU A 211 9.77 -6.80 -15.98
N GLU A 212 10.88 -7.51 -16.23
CA GLU A 212 11.13 -8.82 -15.64
C GLU A 212 11.21 -8.75 -14.10
N VAL A 213 11.88 -7.73 -13.56
CA VAL A 213 11.96 -7.51 -12.11
C VAL A 213 10.58 -7.26 -11.51
N ILE A 214 9.75 -6.43 -12.15
CA ILE A 214 8.36 -6.18 -11.73
C ILE A 214 7.55 -7.48 -11.77
N ALA A 215 7.69 -8.29 -12.82
CA ALA A 215 6.98 -9.55 -12.95
C ALA A 215 7.36 -10.55 -11.84
N ASN A 216 8.65 -10.71 -11.57
CA ASN A 216 9.15 -11.60 -10.52
C ASN A 216 8.67 -11.16 -9.12
N ALA A 217 8.75 -9.87 -8.81
CA ALA A 217 8.28 -9.31 -7.54
C ALA A 217 6.76 -9.48 -7.39
N SER A 218 5.99 -9.22 -8.45
CA SER A 218 4.53 -9.39 -8.43
C SER A 218 4.12 -10.86 -8.27
N GLY A 219 4.80 -11.78 -8.94
CA GLY A 219 4.58 -13.22 -8.80
C GLY A 219 4.82 -13.69 -7.37
N TYR A 220 5.90 -13.22 -6.73
CA TYR A 220 6.17 -13.52 -5.33
C TYR A 220 5.07 -12.96 -4.40
N MET A 221 4.63 -11.73 -4.60
CA MET A 221 3.52 -11.14 -3.84
C MET A 221 2.23 -11.93 -4.00
N TYR A 222 1.90 -12.35 -5.22
CA TYR A 222 0.73 -13.19 -5.47
C TYR A 222 0.81 -14.52 -4.72
N GLU A 223 1.93 -15.24 -4.84
CA GLU A 223 2.11 -16.53 -4.15
C GLU A 223 2.02 -16.40 -2.63
N THR A 224 2.61 -15.37 -2.05
CA THR A 224 2.60 -15.16 -0.59
C THR A 224 1.24 -14.71 -0.07
N SER A 225 0.34 -14.19 -0.93
CA SER A 225 -1.03 -13.85 -0.54
C SER A 225 -1.80 -15.05 0.03
N TYR A 226 -1.47 -16.25 -0.42
CA TYR A 226 -2.08 -17.49 0.06
C TYR A 226 -1.23 -18.16 1.15
N ARG A 227 0.09 -18.22 0.99
CA ARG A 227 0.98 -19.02 1.82
C ARG A 227 1.23 -18.42 3.21
N ARG A 228 1.33 -17.09 3.28
CA ARG A 228 1.68 -16.38 4.53
C ARG A 228 0.50 -15.67 5.20
N GLY A 229 -0.67 -15.77 4.63
CA GLY A 229 -1.89 -15.30 5.24
C GLY A 229 -2.15 -13.79 5.20
N TRP A 230 -1.25 -12.98 4.60
CA TRP A 230 -1.50 -11.54 4.51
C TRP A 230 -2.78 -11.21 3.71
N GLY A 231 -3.16 -12.03 2.77
CA GLY A 231 -4.41 -11.90 2.01
C GLY A 231 -5.68 -12.08 2.87
N PHE A 232 -5.55 -12.56 4.10
CA PHE A 232 -6.66 -12.77 5.04
C PHE A 232 -6.66 -11.79 6.22
N GLN A 233 -5.71 -10.88 6.29
CA GLN A 233 -5.59 -9.87 7.34
C GLN A 233 -6.36 -8.58 6.98
N TYR A 234 -7.66 -8.70 6.72
CA TYR A 234 -8.49 -7.72 6.02
C TYR A 234 -8.46 -6.28 6.53
N LEU A 235 -8.15 -6.00 7.78
CA LEU A 235 -8.06 -4.65 8.32
C LEU A 235 -6.64 -4.29 8.81
N HIS A 236 -5.68 -5.21 8.64
CA HIS A 236 -4.28 -5.00 9.00
C HIS A 236 -3.57 -4.18 7.92
N ASN A 237 -2.63 -3.31 8.31
CA ASN A 237 -1.90 -2.42 7.39
C ASN A 237 -1.13 -3.16 6.27
N HIS A 238 -0.66 -4.38 6.52
CA HIS A 238 0.04 -5.19 5.52
C HIS A 238 -0.84 -5.51 4.31
N GLN A 239 -2.12 -5.82 4.52
CA GLN A 239 -2.99 -6.23 3.43
C GLN A 239 -3.18 -5.14 2.36
N PRO A 240 -3.64 -3.90 2.66
CA PRO A 240 -3.77 -2.89 1.61
C PRO A 240 -2.43 -2.50 1.01
N THR A 241 -1.33 -2.56 1.79
CA THR A 241 0.03 -2.29 1.29
C THR A 241 0.45 -3.34 0.25
N ASN A 242 0.26 -4.61 0.55
CA ASN A 242 0.62 -5.71 -0.33
C ASN A 242 -0.34 -5.80 -1.54
N CYS A 243 -1.63 -5.57 -1.34
CA CYS A 243 -2.61 -5.46 -2.44
C CYS A 243 -2.27 -4.31 -3.39
N MET A 244 -1.89 -3.15 -2.86
CA MET A 244 -1.50 -2.00 -3.68
C MET A 244 -0.25 -2.30 -4.51
N ALA A 245 0.73 -3.01 -3.93
CA ALA A 245 1.94 -3.41 -4.62
C ALA A 245 1.63 -4.37 -5.78
N LEU A 246 0.86 -5.42 -5.51
CA LEU A 246 0.47 -6.39 -6.52
C LEU A 246 -0.37 -5.76 -7.64
N LEU A 247 -1.30 -4.85 -7.29
CA LEU A 247 -2.09 -4.12 -8.29
C LEU A 247 -1.21 -3.23 -9.19
N THR A 248 -0.29 -2.47 -8.59
CA THR A 248 0.59 -1.56 -9.34
C THR A 248 1.47 -2.34 -10.31
N GLY A 249 2.08 -3.45 -9.87
CA GLY A 249 2.84 -4.35 -10.72
C GLY A 249 1.98 -4.93 -11.84
N SER A 250 0.80 -5.45 -11.51
CA SER A 250 -0.14 -6.03 -12.49
C SER A 250 -0.54 -5.04 -13.57
N LEU A 251 -0.87 -3.80 -13.21
CA LEU A 251 -1.25 -2.76 -14.17
C LEU A 251 -0.13 -2.46 -15.16
N VAL A 252 1.12 -2.33 -14.67
CA VAL A 252 2.29 -2.09 -15.54
C VAL A 252 2.53 -3.26 -16.50
N LEU A 253 2.26 -4.48 -16.08
CA LEU A 253 2.48 -5.70 -16.84
C LEU A 253 1.36 -6.02 -17.84
N MET A 254 0.20 -5.36 -17.73
CA MET A 254 -1.05 -5.75 -18.38
C MET A 254 -0.93 -5.99 -19.90
N ASN A 255 -0.21 -5.16 -20.64
CA ASN A 255 -0.01 -5.32 -22.08
C ASN A 255 1.47 -5.50 -22.47
N GLN A 256 2.29 -6.01 -21.54
CA GLN A 256 3.73 -6.16 -21.71
C GLN A 256 4.16 -7.63 -21.82
N GLY A 257 3.28 -8.49 -22.31
CA GLY A 257 3.54 -9.93 -22.45
C GLY A 257 3.16 -10.79 -21.25
N TYR A 258 2.58 -10.21 -20.19
CA TYR A 258 2.17 -10.88 -18.95
C TYR A 258 0.65 -10.77 -18.69
N LEU A 259 -0.14 -10.74 -19.76
CA LEU A 259 -1.58 -10.44 -19.65
C LEU A 259 -2.34 -11.43 -18.76
N GLN A 260 -2.03 -12.72 -18.85
CA GLN A 260 -2.73 -13.75 -18.07
C GLN A 260 -2.40 -13.65 -16.58
N GLU A 261 -1.12 -13.51 -16.26
CA GLU A 261 -0.65 -13.33 -14.89
C GLU A 261 -1.19 -12.03 -14.28
N ALA A 262 -1.06 -10.94 -15.00
CA ALA A 262 -1.55 -9.63 -14.55
C ALA A 262 -3.06 -9.63 -14.32
N TYR A 263 -3.84 -10.32 -15.13
CA TYR A 263 -5.27 -10.51 -14.94
C TYR A 263 -5.58 -11.30 -13.66
N LEU A 264 -4.91 -12.45 -13.50
CA LEU A 264 -5.06 -13.29 -12.31
C LEU A 264 -4.72 -12.56 -11.01
N TRP A 265 -3.60 -11.83 -11.02
CA TRP A 265 -3.14 -11.06 -9.87
C TRP A 265 -4.06 -9.89 -9.54
N THR A 266 -4.56 -9.20 -10.55
CA THR A 266 -5.57 -8.13 -10.37
C THR A 266 -6.86 -8.69 -9.77
N LYS A 267 -7.35 -9.83 -10.27
CA LYS A 267 -8.55 -10.50 -9.73
C LYS A 267 -8.36 -10.84 -8.26
N GLN A 268 -7.18 -11.35 -7.87
CA GLN A 268 -6.87 -11.64 -6.48
C GLN A 268 -6.93 -10.39 -5.59
N VAL A 269 -6.32 -9.29 -6.04
CA VAL A 269 -6.35 -8.01 -5.31
C VAL A 269 -7.78 -7.51 -5.12
N LEU A 270 -8.58 -7.50 -6.20
CA LEU A 270 -9.98 -7.05 -6.13
C LEU A 270 -10.79 -7.90 -5.14
N THR A 271 -10.60 -9.23 -5.17
CA THR A 271 -11.29 -10.15 -4.26
C THR A 271 -10.94 -9.89 -2.78
N ILE A 272 -9.65 -9.67 -2.48
CA ILE A 272 -9.19 -9.39 -1.12
C ILE A 272 -9.71 -8.04 -0.65
N MET A 273 -9.56 -7.01 -1.47
CA MET A 273 -9.91 -5.64 -1.09
C MET A 273 -11.43 -5.44 -0.95
N GLU A 274 -12.24 -6.14 -1.75
CA GLU A 274 -13.70 -6.11 -1.58
C GLU A 274 -14.12 -6.63 -0.20
N LYS A 275 -13.51 -7.71 0.28
CA LYS A 275 -13.75 -8.23 1.63
C LYS A 275 -13.36 -7.21 2.72
N SER A 276 -12.23 -6.53 2.55
CA SER A 276 -11.81 -5.46 3.46
C SER A 276 -12.80 -4.30 3.47
N LEU A 277 -13.29 -3.88 2.31
CA LEU A 277 -14.27 -2.79 2.18
C LEU A 277 -15.61 -3.16 2.80
N VAL A 278 -16.06 -4.41 2.64
CA VAL A 278 -17.27 -4.92 3.33
C VAL A 278 -17.12 -4.80 4.84
N LEU A 279 -15.98 -5.21 5.41
CA LEU A 279 -15.72 -5.10 6.85
C LEU A 279 -15.62 -3.63 7.32
N LEU A 280 -15.03 -2.76 6.53
CA LEU A 280 -14.94 -1.33 6.86
C LEU A 280 -16.30 -0.63 6.94
N ARG A 281 -17.35 -1.17 6.31
CA ARG A 281 -18.72 -0.64 6.46
C ARG A 281 -19.25 -0.72 7.89
N GLU A 282 -18.80 -1.71 8.64
CA GLU A 282 -19.19 -1.94 10.03
C GLU A 282 -18.44 -1.02 11.01
N VAL A 283 -17.37 -0.36 10.57
CA VAL A 283 -16.58 0.59 11.37
C VAL A 283 -17.18 1.99 11.23
N THR A 284 -18.18 2.28 12.05
CA THR A 284 -19.04 3.48 11.91
C THR A 284 -18.39 4.77 12.43
N ASP A 285 -17.33 4.70 13.22
CA ASP A 285 -16.59 5.86 13.75
C ASP A 285 -15.40 6.27 12.89
N GLY A 286 -15.12 5.52 11.83
CA GLY A 286 -14.01 5.79 10.91
C GLY A 286 -12.63 5.39 11.42
N SER A 287 -12.54 4.74 12.59
CA SER A 287 -11.28 4.27 13.14
C SER A 287 -10.68 3.09 12.36
N LEU A 288 -9.43 2.77 12.69
CA LEU A 288 -8.76 1.51 12.38
C LEU A 288 -8.16 0.97 13.67
N TYR A 289 -8.21 -0.34 13.87
CA TYR A 289 -7.85 -0.97 15.14
C TYR A 289 -6.36 -0.78 15.51
N GLU A 290 -5.48 -0.56 14.52
CA GLU A 290 -4.06 -0.28 14.74
C GLU A 290 -3.77 1.19 15.14
N GLY A 291 -4.81 2.02 15.25
CA GLY A 291 -4.70 3.42 15.67
C GLY A 291 -4.34 4.40 14.56
N VAL A 292 -3.89 5.61 14.94
CA VAL A 292 -3.74 6.74 14.01
C VAL A 292 -2.50 6.61 13.11
N ALA A 293 -1.35 6.25 13.66
CA ALA A 293 -0.10 6.17 12.92
C ALA A 293 -0.16 5.08 11.84
N TYR A 294 -0.55 3.85 12.24
CA TYR A 294 -0.78 2.75 11.29
C TYR A 294 -2.03 2.97 10.44
N GLY A 295 -3.03 3.71 10.96
CA GLY A 295 -4.16 4.16 10.14
C GLY A 295 -3.73 5.00 8.94
N SER A 296 -2.76 5.91 9.12
CA SER A 296 -2.16 6.65 8.00
C SER A 296 -1.39 5.75 7.04
N TYR A 297 -0.79 4.68 7.55
CA TYR A 297 -0.12 3.68 6.75
C TYR A 297 -1.12 2.89 5.87
N THR A 298 -2.15 2.35 6.49
CA THR A 298 -3.24 1.63 5.82
C THR A 298 -3.89 2.48 4.73
N THR A 299 -4.31 3.70 5.07
CA THR A 299 -5.06 4.57 4.16
C THR A 299 -4.22 5.12 3.01
N ARG A 300 -2.91 5.28 3.18
CA ARG A 300 -2.01 5.57 2.06
C ARG A 300 -2.21 4.58 0.91
N SER A 301 -2.18 3.29 1.21
CA SER A 301 -2.29 2.24 0.21
C SER A 301 -3.74 2.02 -0.24
N LEU A 302 -4.70 2.07 0.68
CA LEU A 302 -6.12 1.91 0.38
C LEU A 302 -6.63 3.00 -0.59
N PHE A 303 -6.23 4.26 -0.40
CA PHE A 303 -6.70 5.35 -1.27
C PHE A 303 -6.03 5.32 -2.65
N GLN A 304 -4.77 4.89 -2.72
CA GLN A 304 -4.13 4.61 -4.00
C GLN A 304 -4.83 3.47 -4.74
N TYR A 305 -5.17 2.39 -4.04
CA TYR A 305 -5.98 1.30 -4.60
C TYR A 305 -7.30 1.83 -5.16
N MET A 306 -8.09 2.56 -4.36
CA MET A 306 -9.38 3.12 -4.79
C MET A 306 -9.24 4.02 -6.03
N PHE A 307 -8.17 4.82 -6.09
CA PHE A 307 -7.89 5.66 -7.24
C PHE A 307 -7.58 4.84 -8.49
N LEU A 308 -6.70 3.84 -8.37
CA LEU A 308 -6.28 3.03 -9.51
C LEU A 308 -7.42 2.16 -10.06
N VAL A 309 -8.24 1.56 -9.19
CA VAL A 309 -9.37 0.74 -9.65
C VAL A 309 -10.47 1.60 -10.30
N GLN A 310 -10.68 2.83 -9.82
CA GLN A 310 -11.56 3.77 -10.51
C GLN A 310 -11.01 4.17 -11.87
N ARG A 311 -9.71 4.47 -11.95
CA ARG A 311 -9.08 4.92 -13.20
C ARG A 311 -9.02 3.84 -14.27
N HIS A 312 -8.68 2.60 -13.88
CA HIS A 312 -8.38 1.52 -14.82
C HIS A 312 -9.55 0.58 -15.09
N PHE A 313 -10.48 0.46 -14.14
CA PHE A 313 -11.58 -0.52 -14.23
C PHE A 313 -12.97 0.11 -14.05
N ASP A 314 -13.05 1.43 -13.84
CA ASP A 314 -14.30 2.15 -13.52
C ASP A 314 -15.02 1.63 -12.26
N ILE A 315 -14.26 1.03 -11.33
CA ILE A 315 -14.76 0.56 -10.04
C ILE A 315 -14.70 1.71 -9.04
N ASN A 316 -15.86 2.28 -8.68
CA ASN A 316 -15.94 3.47 -7.84
C ASN A 316 -16.25 3.15 -6.38
N HIS A 317 -15.25 3.30 -5.52
CA HIS A 317 -15.37 3.17 -4.06
C HIS A 317 -15.46 4.51 -3.31
N PHE A 318 -15.47 5.65 -4.00
CA PHE A 318 -15.44 6.98 -3.35
C PHE A 318 -16.72 7.30 -2.56
N GLY A 319 -17.82 6.58 -2.82
CA GLY A 319 -19.06 6.65 -2.04
C GLY A 319 -19.06 5.78 -0.77
N HIS A 320 -17.98 5.08 -0.42
CA HIS A 320 -17.94 4.21 0.74
C HIS A 320 -18.17 5.00 2.04
N PRO A 321 -19.12 4.59 2.91
CA PRO A 321 -19.54 5.40 4.07
C PRO A 321 -18.40 5.64 5.07
N TRP A 322 -17.48 4.68 5.23
CA TRP A 322 -16.34 4.80 6.13
C TRP A 322 -15.43 6.00 5.81
N LEU A 323 -15.30 6.41 4.54
CA LEU A 323 -14.39 7.48 4.13
C LEU A 323 -14.67 8.83 4.81
N LYS A 324 -15.96 9.20 4.91
CA LYS A 324 -16.37 10.43 5.62
C LYS A 324 -16.12 10.33 7.11
N GLN A 325 -16.37 9.17 7.69
CA GLN A 325 -16.13 8.92 9.10
C GLN A 325 -14.62 8.92 9.40
N HIS A 326 -13.81 8.37 8.48
CA HIS A 326 -12.36 8.37 8.63
C HIS A 326 -11.77 9.80 8.63
N PHE A 327 -12.28 10.70 7.79
CA PHE A 327 -11.90 12.11 7.89
C PHE A 327 -12.22 12.69 9.29
N ALA A 328 -13.42 12.42 9.81
CA ALA A 328 -13.82 12.88 11.13
C ALA A 328 -12.93 12.25 12.24
N PHE A 329 -12.57 10.98 12.11
CA PHE A 329 -11.64 10.30 13.01
C PHE A 329 -10.25 10.97 12.98
N MET A 330 -9.67 11.19 11.80
CA MET A 330 -8.39 11.87 11.66
C MET A 330 -8.42 13.25 12.32
N TYR A 331 -9.45 14.05 12.07
CA TYR A 331 -9.57 15.39 12.66
C TYR A 331 -9.67 15.35 14.20
N ARG A 332 -10.48 14.43 14.74
CA ARG A 332 -10.71 14.31 16.20
C ARG A 332 -9.51 13.76 16.97
N THR A 333 -8.62 13.07 16.32
CA THR A 333 -7.42 12.47 16.93
C THR A 333 -6.18 13.36 16.85
N ILE A 334 -6.28 14.53 16.22
CA ILE A 334 -5.22 15.52 16.22
C ILE A 334 -5.20 16.29 17.55
N LEU A 335 -4.03 16.39 18.14
CA LEU A 335 -3.84 17.21 19.35
C LEU A 335 -3.85 18.72 19.02
N PRO A 336 -4.21 19.59 19.97
CA PRO A 336 -4.19 21.03 19.76
C PRO A 336 -2.85 21.50 19.19
N GLY A 337 -2.91 22.41 18.22
CA GLY A 337 -1.73 22.94 17.53
C GLY A 337 -1.32 22.15 16.29
N PHE A 338 -1.99 21.08 15.92
CA PHE A 338 -1.77 20.28 14.70
C PHE A 338 -0.37 19.64 14.58
N GLN A 339 0.34 19.53 15.68
CA GLN A 339 1.71 19.01 15.68
C GLN A 339 1.78 17.50 15.81
N ARG A 340 0.84 16.92 16.52
CA ARG A 340 0.84 15.51 16.92
C ARG A 340 -0.56 14.92 16.97
N THR A 341 -0.63 13.60 17.07
CA THR A 341 -1.87 12.84 17.24
C THR A 341 -1.92 12.17 18.61
N VAL A 342 -3.09 11.66 18.97
CA VAL A 342 -3.21 10.75 20.12
C VAL A 342 -2.50 9.43 19.80
N ALA A 343 -1.77 8.90 20.81
CA ALA A 343 -1.10 7.61 20.71
C ALA A 343 -2.03 6.52 21.24
N ILE A 344 -2.78 5.88 20.35
CA ILE A 344 -3.70 4.76 20.67
C ILE A 344 -3.34 3.53 19.85
N ALA A 345 -3.60 2.35 20.39
CA ALA A 345 -3.22 1.06 19.85
C ALA A 345 -1.71 1.00 19.52
N ASP A 346 -1.32 0.53 18.35
CA ASP A 346 0.08 0.44 17.94
C ASP A 346 0.68 1.77 17.46
N SER A 347 -0.03 2.88 17.68
CA SER A 347 0.37 4.20 17.21
C SER A 347 1.26 4.93 18.19
N ASN A 348 2.20 5.72 17.65
CA ASN A 348 2.91 6.75 18.39
C ASN A 348 2.21 8.13 18.27
N TYR A 349 2.86 9.19 18.69
CA TYR A 349 2.31 10.55 18.65
C TYR A 349 2.34 11.23 17.28
N ASN A 350 2.65 10.51 16.21
CA ASN A 350 2.76 11.09 14.87
C ASN A 350 2.23 10.12 13.82
N TRP A 351 1.95 10.62 12.62
CA TRP A 351 1.62 9.79 11.47
C TRP A 351 2.89 9.15 10.90
N PHE A 352 2.80 7.93 10.39
CA PHE A 352 3.92 7.30 9.71
C PHE A 352 4.06 7.81 8.29
N TYR A 353 2.97 7.91 7.56
CA TYR A 353 2.96 8.33 6.16
C TYR A 353 2.06 9.53 5.97
N GLY A 354 2.60 10.57 5.39
CA GLY A 354 2.04 11.89 5.20
C GLY A 354 0.53 11.98 5.11
N PRO A 355 -0.21 12.28 6.19
CA PRO A 355 -1.67 12.33 6.17
C PRO A 355 -2.21 13.38 5.21
N GLU A 356 -1.36 14.29 4.77
CA GLU A 356 -1.71 15.34 3.81
C GLU A 356 -2.23 14.74 2.50
N SER A 357 -1.58 13.70 1.96
CA SER A 357 -2.04 13.01 0.75
C SER A 357 -3.43 12.38 0.94
N GLN A 358 -3.66 11.73 2.07
CA GLN A 358 -4.95 11.12 2.38
C GLN A 358 -6.06 12.16 2.55
N LEU A 359 -5.75 13.28 3.19
CA LEU A 359 -6.70 14.38 3.42
C LEU A 359 -7.09 15.07 2.11
N VAL A 360 -6.14 15.32 1.20
CA VAL A 360 -6.48 15.90 -0.11
C VAL A 360 -7.26 14.91 -0.98
N PHE A 361 -7.00 13.59 -0.86
CA PHE A 361 -7.80 12.57 -1.51
C PHE A 361 -9.26 12.63 -1.03
N LEU A 362 -9.47 12.61 0.29
CA LEU A 362 -10.80 12.68 0.89
C LEU A 362 -11.54 13.95 0.49
N ASP A 363 -10.83 15.09 0.40
CA ASP A 363 -11.45 16.33 -0.05
C ASP A 363 -11.87 16.27 -1.53
N LYS A 364 -10.96 15.81 -2.40
CA LYS A 364 -11.19 15.78 -3.84
C LYS A 364 -12.31 14.83 -4.25
N PHE A 365 -12.33 13.64 -3.69
CA PHE A 365 -13.20 12.56 -4.19
C PHE A 365 -14.41 12.29 -3.33
N VAL A 366 -14.40 12.68 -2.05
CA VAL A 366 -15.44 12.32 -1.07
C VAL A 366 -16.21 13.55 -0.58
N MET A 367 -15.52 14.52 0.04
CA MET A 367 -16.18 15.64 0.72
C MET A 367 -16.44 16.85 -0.17
N ARG A 368 -15.47 17.20 -1.01
CA ARG A 368 -15.55 18.30 -2.00
C ARG A 368 -15.92 19.65 -1.40
N ASN A 369 -15.43 19.95 -0.21
CA ASN A 369 -15.78 21.16 0.54
C ASN A 369 -14.60 21.96 1.09
N GLY A 370 -13.36 21.58 0.75
CA GLY A 370 -12.13 22.24 1.18
C GLY A 370 -11.62 21.85 2.55
N SER A 371 -12.39 21.06 3.34
CA SER A 371 -12.00 20.70 4.71
C SER A 371 -10.73 19.85 4.74
N GLY A 372 -10.58 18.91 3.81
CA GLY A 372 -9.40 18.06 3.72
C GLY A 372 -8.16 18.84 3.32
N ASN A 373 -8.25 19.72 2.34
CA ASN A 373 -7.16 20.60 1.94
C ASN A 373 -6.74 21.54 3.08
N TRP A 374 -7.73 22.15 3.77
CA TRP A 374 -7.46 22.99 4.93
C TRP A 374 -6.71 22.22 6.03
N LEU A 375 -7.18 21.03 6.38
CA LEU A 375 -6.55 20.22 7.43
C LEU A 375 -5.14 19.77 7.04
N ALA A 376 -4.94 19.36 5.78
CA ALA A 376 -3.63 19.03 5.23
C ALA A 376 -2.66 20.23 5.37
N ASP A 377 -3.12 21.44 5.10
CA ASP A 377 -2.33 22.66 5.25
C ASP A 377 -1.98 22.95 6.71
N GLN A 378 -2.93 22.79 7.65
CA GLN A 378 -2.64 22.97 9.08
C GLN A 378 -1.59 21.98 9.57
N ILE A 379 -1.70 20.70 9.18
CA ILE A 379 -0.72 19.67 9.56
C ILE A 379 0.63 19.98 8.91
N ARG A 380 0.67 20.29 7.63
CA ARG A 380 1.91 20.58 6.89
C ARG A 380 2.71 21.71 7.52
N LYS A 381 2.02 22.75 8.01
CA LYS A 381 2.66 23.92 8.63
C LYS A 381 3.16 23.66 10.05
N ASN A 382 2.54 22.76 10.78
CA ASN A 382 2.73 22.65 12.22
C ASN A 382 3.32 21.31 12.68
N ARG A 383 3.21 20.22 11.87
CA ARG A 383 3.66 18.89 12.27
C ARG A 383 5.14 18.86 12.62
N VAL A 384 5.46 18.18 13.74
CA VAL A 384 6.84 17.89 14.13
C VAL A 384 7.43 16.87 13.15
N VAL A 385 8.51 17.24 12.48
CA VAL A 385 9.17 16.43 11.44
C VAL A 385 10.54 15.90 11.85
N GLU A 386 11.01 16.28 13.06
CA GLU A 386 12.29 15.86 13.62
C GLU A 386 12.12 15.46 15.08
N GLY A 387 13.03 14.61 15.56
CA GLY A 387 13.04 14.12 16.92
C GLY A 387 12.42 12.72 17.12
N PRO A 388 12.40 12.23 18.36
CA PRO A 388 11.91 10.88 18.68
C PRO A 388 10.46 10.66 18.21
N GLY A 389 10.19 9.50 17.63
CA GLY A 389 8.86 9.09 17.17
C GLY A 389 8.35 9.84 15.93
N THR A 390 9.19 10.60 15.23
CA THR A 390 8.82 11.20 13.95
C THR A 390 9.16 10.26 12.78
N PRO A 391 8.36 10.30 11.69
CA PRO A 391 8.62 9.47 10.53
C PRO A 391 9.92 9.89 9.82
N SER A 392 10.59 8.93 9.19
CA SER A 392 11.77 9.17 8.37
C SER A 392 11.45 10.08 7.18
N LYS A 393 12.48 10.66 6.55
CA LYS A 393 12.30 11.44 5.31
C LYS A 393 11.63 10.59 4.23
N GLY A 394 12.05 9.34 4.02
CA GLY A 394 11.45 8.45 3.04
C GLY A 394 9.97 8.15 3.31
N GLN A 395 9.57 8.00 4.57
CA GLN A 395 8.16 7.85 4.93
C GLN A 395 7.35 9.11 4.59
N ARG A 396 7.90 10.29 4.77
CA ARG A 396 7.25 11.55 4.41
C ARG A 396 7.21 11.80 2.90
N TRP A 397 8.22 11.36 2.17
CA TRP A 397 8.34 11.58 0.72
C TRP A 397 7.51 10.62 -0.11
N CYS A 398 7.20 9.43 0.40
CA CYS A 398 6.52 8.38 -0.36
C CYS A 398 5.11 8.78 -0.87
N THR A 399 4.48 9.77 -0.26
CA THR A 399 3.13 10.23 -0.63
C THR A 399 3.11 11.56 -1.39
N LEU A 400 4.27 12.20 -1.64
CA LEU A 400 4.32 13.52 -2.27
C LEU A 400 3.73 13.53 -3.68
N HIS A 401 3.98 12.48 -4.47
CA HIS A 401 3.44 12.38 -5.82
C HIS A 401 1.91 12.27 -5.81
N THR A 402 1.32 11.49 -4.91
CA THR A 402 -0.14 11.38 -4.79
C THR A 402 -0.76 12.63 -4.17
N GLU A 403 -0.11 13.27 -3.21
CA GLU A 403 -0.54 14.56 -2.68
C GLU A 403 -0.63 15.60 -3.81
N PHE A 404 0.39 15.69 -4.66
CA PHE A 404 0.41 16.57 -5.81
C PHE A 404 -0.72 16.28 -6.80
N LEU A 405 -0.95 15.00 -7.12
CA LEU A 405 -1.96 14.58 -8.11
C LEU A 405 -3.39 14.78 -7.61
N TRP A 406 -3.60 14.64 -6.32
CA TRP A 406 -4.95 14.69 -5.74
C TRP A 406 -5.32 16.06 -5.17
N MET A 407 -4.38 16.94 -4.98
CA MET A 407 -4.72 18.28 -4.53
C MET A 407 -5.72 18.95 -5.46
N ASN A 408 -6.72 19.58 -4.88
CA ASN A 408 -7.73 20.36 -5.58
C ASN A 408 -7.73 21.78 -5.04
N CYS A 409 -7.47 22.74 -5.90
CA CYS A 409 -7.64 24.15 -5.55
C CYS A 409 -9.12 24.50 -5.71
N LEU A 410 -9.91 24.30 -4.66
CA LEU A 410 -11.22 24.92 -4.60
C LEU A 410 -11.02 26.44 -4.56
N LYS A 411 -11.55 27.14 -5.56
CA LYS A 411 -11.58 28.59 -5.59
C LYS A 411 -12.61 29.14 -4.62
#